data_cb6a139f0498eacdb7336f0220d09f8e
#
_entry.id   cb6a139f0498eacdb7336f0220d09f8e
#
_cell.length_a   1.000
_cell.length_b   1.000
_cell.length_c   1.000
_cell.angle_alpha   90.00
_cell.angle_beta   90.00
_cell.angle_gamma   90.00
#
_symmetry.space_group_name_H-M   'P 1'
#
loop_
_entity.id
_entity.type
_entity.pdbx_description
1 polymer ?
#
loop_
_entity_poly.entity_id
_entity_poly.type
_entity_poly.pdbx_seq_one_letter_code
_entity_poly.pdbx_strand_id
1 'polypeptide(L)'
;MKQGQADTITLPKAVTGAPLAIELRHLRYFVALADAGSFTHAAERMFIAQPTLSQQIRRLEEIVGTQLLQRRREGLQLTKAGAVLLDASRTVLSLVDHEVNRTRQAAGL
;
A
#
# COMPACT_ATOMS: atom_id res chain seq x y z
N MET A 1 -15.96 25.05 27.20
CA MET A 1 -15.46 24.47 27.21
C MET A 1 -14.54 24.02 26.60
N LYS A 2 -14.04 23.63 26.67
CA LYS A 2 -13.22 23.06 26.08
C LYS A 2 -13.59 22.20 25.13
N GLN A 3 -14.66 22.18 24.69
CA GLN A 3 -15.15 21.37 23.70
C GLN A 3 -14.36 21.49 22.44
N GLY A 4 -14.14 22.69 21.97
CA GLY A 4 -13.33 22.87 20.81
C GLY A 4 -11.92 22.36 21.00
N GLN A 5 -11.46 22.47 22.22
CA GLN A 5 -10.16 21.94 22.53
C GLN A 5 -10.12 20.45 22.40
N ALA A 6 -11.16 19.79 22.88
CA ALA A 6 -11.22 18.34 22.80
C ALA A 6 -11.25 17.87 21.36
N ASP A 7 -11.84 18.67 20.48
CA ASP A 7 -11.97 18.31 19.07
C ASP A 7 -10.77 18.74 18.25
N THR A 8 -9.93 19.58 18.82
CA THR A 8 -8.78 20.10 18.10
C THR A 8 -7.58 19.22 18.35
N ILE A 9 -7.17 18.54 17.33
CA ILE A 9 -6.01 17.69 17.40
C ILE A 9 -4.86 18.41 16.72
N THR A 10 -3.78 18.60 17.47
CA THR A 10 -2.60 19.19 16.90
C THR A 10 -1.96 18.17 15.98
N LEU A 11 -1.94 18.47 14.71
CA LEU A 11 -1.34 17.58 13.75
C LEU A 11 0.17 17.57 13.94
N PRO A 12 0.79 16.40 13.80
CA PRO A 12 2.24 16.36 13.84
C PRO A 12 2.78 17.20 12.71
N LYS A 13 3.95 17.74 12.91
CA LYS A 13 4.59 18.45 11.83
C LYS A 13 4.71 17.51 10.65
N ALA A 14 4.48 18.08 9.48
CA ALA A 14 4.61 17.32 8.29
C ALA A 14 5.96 16.65 8.24
N VAL A 15 6.00 15.47 7.70
CA VAL A 15 7.25 14.79 7.44
C VAL A 15 8.07 15.72 6.55
N THR A 16 9.25 16.06 7.02
CA THR A 16 10.11 16.96 6.25
C THR A 16 10.72 16.22 5.08
N GLY A 17 11.08 16.99 4.08
CA GLY A 17 11.68 16.45 2.89
C GLY A 17 10.66 16.24 1.80
N ALA A 18 11.10 15.66 0.71
CA ALA A 18 10.22 15.41 -0.42
C ALA A 18 9.11 14.44 0.02
N PRO A 19 7.88 14.74 -0.35
CA PRO A 19 6.80 13.80 -0.03
C PRO A 19 7.07 12.47 -0.70
N LEU A 20 6.84 11.40 0.07
CA LEU A 20 6.87 10.08 -0.52
C LEU A 20 5.67 9.97 -1.45
N ALA A 21 5.95 9.62 -2.68
CA ALA A 21 4.88 9.51 -3.68
C ALA A 21 4.15 8.18 -3.58
N ILE A 22 4.31 7.45 -2.48
CA ILE A 22 3.67 6.17 -2.29
C ILE A 22 2.20 6.37 -1.92
N GLU A 23 1.35 5.57 -2.53
CA GLU A 23 -0.09 5.63 -2.29
C GLU A 23 -0.59 4.25 -1.90
N LEU A 24 -1.73 4.22 -1.21
CA LEU A 24 -2.29 2.95 -0.77
C LEU A 24 -2.56 2.01 -1.93
N ARG A 25 -2.93 2.52 -3.10
CA ARG A 25 -3.17 1.66 -4.27
C ARG A 25 -1.91 0.91 -4.67
N HIS A 26 -0.73 1.52 -4.51
CA HIS A 26 0.53 0.83 -4.79
C HIS A 26 0.68 -0.39 -3.90
N LEU A 27 0.35 -0.24 -2.63
CA LEU A 27 0.44 -1.34 -1.67
C LEU A 27 -0.60 -2.42 -1.98
N ARG A 28 -1.81 -2.02 -2.37
CA ARG A 28 -2.84 -2.98 -2.76
C ARG A 28 -2.43 -3.80 -3.97
N TYR A 29 -1.89 -3.14 -4.98
CA TYR A 29 -1.42 -3.86 -6.16
C TYR A 29 -0.29 -4.80 -5.82
N PHE A 30 0.62 -4.37 -4.95
CA PHE A 30 1.75 -5.19 -4.57
C PHE A 30 1.30 -6.43 -3.82
N VAL A 31 0.38 -6.29 -2.86
CA VAL A 31 -0.17 -7.43 -2.12
C VAL A 31 -0.89 -8.37 -3.08
N ALA A 32 -1.71 -7.84 -3.98
CA ALA A 32 -2.43 -8.67 -4.94
C ALA A 32 -1.47 -9.45 -5.82
N LEU A 33 -0.39 -8.82 -6.25
CA LEU A 33 0.62 -9.47 -7.08
C LEU A 33 1.32 -10.59 -6.32
N ALA A 34 1.71 -10.32 -5.08
CA ALA A 34 2.36 -11.32 -4.24
C ALA A 34 1.44 -12.52 -3.99
N ASP A 35 0.17 -12.26 -3.74
CA ASP A 35 -0.80 -13.33 -3.45
C ASP A 35 -1.11 -14.15 -4.70
N ALA A 36 -1.19 -13.50 -5.86
CA ALA A 36 -1.53 -14.19 -7.09
C ALA A 36 -0.34 -14.94 -7.70
N GLY A 37 0.86 -14.45 -7.45
CA GLY A 37 2.06 -15.09 -7.99
C GLY A 37 2.30 -14.85 -9.46
N SER A 38 1.46 -14.07 -10.13
CA SER A 38 1.68 -13.71 -11.53
C SER A 38 1.00 -12.38 -11.82
N PHE A 39 1.60 -11.65 -12.75
CA PHE A 39 1.03 -10.35 -13.18
C PHE A 39 -0.34 -10.52 -13.81
N THR A 40 -0.49 -11.55 -14.65
CA THR A 40 -1.75 -11.79 -15.34
C THR A 40 -2.88 -12.04 -14.35
N HIS A 41 -2.66 -12.95 -13.40
CA HIS A 41 -3.70 -13.28 -12.43
C HIS A 41 -4.01 -12.12 -11.49
N ALA A 42 -2.98 -11.39 -11.08
CA ALA A 42 -3.19 -10.23 -10.21
C ALA A 42 -4.00 -9.16 -10.93
N ALA A 43 -3.66 -8.89 -12.19
CA ALA A 43 -4.39 -7.89 -12.96
C ALA A 43 -5.86 -8.28 -13.11
N GLU A 44 -6.13 -9.55 -13.35
CA GLU A 44 -7.50 -10.04 -13.44
C GLU A 44 -8.25 -9.82 -12.14
N ARG A 45 -7.63 -10.15 -11.00
CA ARG A 45 -8.26 -9.97 -9.69
C ARG A 45 -8.52 -8.51 -9.37
N MET A 46 -7.66 -7.63 -9.84
CA MET A 46 -7.80 -6.20 -9.57
C MET A 46 -8.62 -5.47 -10.63
N PHE A 47 -9.07 -6.18 -11.66
CA PHE A 47 -9.88 -5.61 -12.75
C PHE A 47 -9.14 -4.48 -13.47
N ILE A 48 -7.86 -4.68 -13.71
CA ILE A 48 -7.04 -3.73 -14.47
C ILE A 48 -6.27 -4.47 -15.55
N ALA A 49 -5.78 -3.70 -16.52
CA ALA A 49 -4.94 -4.26 -17.56
C ALA A 49 -3.57 -4.62 -16.98
N GLN A 50 -3.00 -5.70 -17.47
CA GLN A 50 -1.69 -6.16 -16.98
C GLN A 50 -0.61 -5.10 -17.16
N PRO A 51 -0.53 -4.36 -18.27
CA PRO A 51 0.47 -3.29 -18.39
C PRO A 51 0.32 -2.20 -17.33
N THR A 52 -0.92 -1.91 -16.91
CA THR A 52 -1.17 -0.95 -15.85
C THR A 52 -0.58 -1.44 -14.53
N LEU A 53 -0.82 -2.70 -14.21
CA LEU A 53 -0.26 -3.29 -12.98
C LEU A 53 1.27 -3.27 -13.02
N SER A 54 1.87 -3.67 -14.14
CA SER A 54 3.33 -3.65 -14.29
C SER A 54 3.88 -2.25 -14.06
N GLN A 55 3.22 -1.25 -14.60
CA GLN A 55 3.66 0.13 -14.48
C GLN A 55 3.57 0.61 -13.03
N GLN A 56 2.49 0.25 -12.34
CA GLN A 56 2.33 0.62 -10.93
C GLN A 56 3.37 -0.04 -10.04
N ILE A 57 3.69 -1.29 -10.31
CA ILE A 57 4.72 -1.98 -9.53
C ILE A 57 6.10 -1.37 -9.79
N ARG A 58 6.39 -1.06 -11.06
CA ARG A 58 7.65 -0.40 -11.39
C ARG A 58 7.76 0.95 -10.68
N ARG A 59 6.65 1.68 -10.66
CA ARG A 59 6.62 2.96 -9.95
C ARG A 59 6.91 2.79 -8.46
N LEU A 60 6.32 1.77 -7.85
CA LEU A 60 6.56 1.48 -6.44
C LEU A 60 8.02 1.16 -6.19
N GLU A 61 8.63 0.37 -7.05
CA GLU A 61 10.06 0.05 -6.92
C GLU A 61 10.92 1.29 -7.06
N GLU A 62 10.57 2.21 -7.94
CA GLU A 62 11.27 3.49 -8.05
C GLU A 62 11.16 4.30 -6.78
N ILE A 63 9.96 4.35 -6.20
CA ILE A 63 9.73 5.12 -4.98
C ILE A 63 10.58 4.60 -3.82
N VAL A 64 10.62 3.27 -3.65
CA VAL A 64 11.39 2.69 -2.55
C VAL A 64 12.87 2.51 -2.89
N GLY A 65 13.22 2.62 -4.16
CA GLY A 65 14.62 2.62 -4.57
C GLY A 65 15.26 1.25 -4.72
N THR A 66 14.46 0.19 -4.79
CA THR A 66 15.00 -1.15 -4.95
C THR A 66 13.97 -2.06 -5.57
N GLN A 67 14.42 -3.19 -6.10
CA GLN A 67 13.52 -4.21 -6.61
C GLN A 67 12.82 -4.91 -5.47
N LEU A 68 11.55 -5.15 -5.66
CA LEU A 68 10.71 -5.87 -4.70
C LEU A 68 10.39 -7.27 -5.18
N LEU A 69 10.49 -7.48 -6.49
CA LEU A 69 10.15 -8.74 -7.13
C LEU A 69 11.22 -9.11 -8.15
N GLN A 70 11.41 -10.40 -8.33
CA GLN A 70 12.33 -10.94 -9.32
C GLN A 70 11.60 -12.02 -10.12
N ARG A 71 11.85 -12.04 -11.42
CA ARG A 71 11.37 -13.14 -12.26
C ARG A 71 12.42 -14.22 -12.22
N ARG A 72 12.00 -15.40 -11.84
CA ARG A 72 12.87 -16.57 -11.78
C ARG A 72 12.27 -17.69 -12.61
N ARG A 73 13.05 -18.70 -12.85
CA ARG A 73 12.57 -19.87 -13.59
C ARG A 73 11.34 -20.46 -12.92
N GLU A 74 11.31 -20.43 -11.60
CA GLU A 74 10.22 -20.99 -10.80
C GLU A 74 9.02 -20.03 -10.70
N GLY A 75 9.11 -18.86 -11.32
CA GLY A 75 8.06 -17.87 -11.27
C GLY A 75 8.49 -16.59 -10.60
N LEU A 76 7.51 -15.82 -10.21
CA LEU A 76 7.74 -14.52 -9.61
C LEU A 76 8.03 -14.70 -8.12
N GLN A 77 9.13 -14.09 -7.65
CA GLN A 77 9.55 -14.22 -6.26
C GLN A 77 9.82 -12.86 -5.65
N LEU A 78 9.62 -12.76 -4.35
CA LEU A 78 9.94 -11.55 -3.62
C LEU A 78 11.44 -11.46 -3.37
N THR A 79 11.97 -10.24 -3.43
CA THR A 79 13.29 -9.98 -2.87
C THR A 79 13.16 -9.87 -1.34
N LYS A 80 14.28 -9.76 -0.64
CA LYS A 80 14.24 -9.52 0.80
C LYS A 80 13.51 -8.22 1.11
N ALA A 81 13.78 -7.16 0.32
CA ALA A 81 13.08 -5.90 0.48
C ALA A 81 11.58 -6.07 0.21
N GLY A 82 11.24 -6.87 -0.81
CA GLY A 82 9.85 -7.14 -1.12
C GLY A 82 9.12 -7.84 0.02
N ALA A 83 9.78 -8.79 0.68
CA ALA A 83 9.18 -9.48 1.81
C ALA A 83 8.89 -8.52 2.96
N VAL A 84 9.81 -7.60 3.23
CA VAL A 84 9.61 -6.59 4.27
C VAL A 84 8.44 -5.68 3.91
N LEU A 85 8.40 -5.20 2.67
CA LEU A 85 7.33 -4.31 2.26
C LEU A 85 5.99 -5.01 2.21
N LEU A 86 5.96 -6.29 1.83
CA LEU A 86 4.70 -7.04 1.80
C LEU A 86 4.09 -7.13 3.20
N ASP A 87 4.90 -7.47 4.19
CA ASP A 87 4.45 -7.54 5.56
C ASP A 87 3.94 -6.17 6.03
N ALA A 88 4.71 -5.13 5.75
CA ALA A 88 4.31 -3.77 6.11
C ALA A 88 3.03 -3.36 5.39
N SER A 89 2.88 -3.73 4.12
CA SER A 89 1.71 -3.37 3.33
C SER A 89 0.44 -3.98 3.91
N ARG A 90 0.50 -5.24 4.32
CA ARG A 90 -0.65 -5.89 4.93
C ARG A 90 -1.06 -5.18 6.22
N THR A 91 -0.08 -4.81 7.02
CA THR A 91 -0.33 -4.08 8.28
C THR A 91 -0.96 -2.71 8.02
N VAL A 92 -0.38 -1.97 7.08
CA VAL A 92 -0.86 -0.62 6.76
C VAL A 92 -2.29 -0.66 6.22
N LEU A 93 -2.54 -1.56 5.26
CA LEU A 93 -3.88 -1.66 4.67
C LEU A 93 -4.92 -2.08 5.69
N SER A 94 -4.57 -3.02 6.56
CA SER A 94 -5.45 -3.47 7.62
C SER A 94 -5.76 -2.34 8.60
N LEU A 95 -4.74 -1.55 8.94
CA LEU A 95 -4.91 -0.42 9.83
C LEU A 95 -5.81 0.64 9.23
N VAL A 96 -5.66 0.93 7.95
CA VAL A 96 -6.52 1.90 7.27
C VAL A 96 -7.98 1.46 7.35
N ASP A 97 -8.25 0.20 7.03
CA ASP A 97 -9.61 -0.32 7.08
C ASP A 97 -10.19 -0.22 8.50
N HIS A 98 -9.39 -0.58 9.48
CA HIS A 98 -9.80 -0.52 10.88
C HIS A 98 -10.15 0.92 11.29
N GLU A 99 -9.29 1.87 10.92
CA GLU A 99 -9.50 3.25 11.32
C GLU A 99 -10.65 3.90 10.58
N VAL A 100 -10.90 3.51 9.33
CA VAL A 100 -12.08 3.98 8.63
C VAL A 100 -13.34 3.52 9.35
N ASN A 101 -13.37 2.26 9.79
CA ASN A 101 -14.51 1.74 10.53
C ASN A 101 -14.69 2.46 11.86
N ARG A 102 -13.61 2.71 12.59
CA ARG A 102 -13.68 3.46 13.83
C ARG A 102 -14.24 4.86 13.60
N THR A 103 -13.80 5.49 12.51
CA THR A 103 -14.28 6.83 12.16
C THR A 103 -15.77 6.81 11.87
N ARG A 104 -16.24 5.82 11.14
CA ARG A 104 -17.67 5.69 10.85
C ARG A 104 -18.48 5.48 12.11
N GLN A 105 -17.99 4.63 13.00
CA GLN A 105 -18.68 4.37 14.27
C GLN A 105 -18.78 5.65 15.10
N ALA A 106 -17.73 6.45 15.13
CA ALA A 106 -17.76 7.71 15.84
C ALA A 106 -18.79 8.68 15.27
N ALA A 107 -19.09 8.56 13.98
CA ALA A 107 -20.11 9.39 13.32
C ALA A 107 -21.52 8.79 13.42
N GLY A 108 -21.65 7.63 14.04
CA GLY A 108 -22.96 6.98 14.17
C GLY A 108 -23.39 6.18 12.95
N LEU A 109 -22.43 5.86 12.08
CA LEU A 109 -22.76 5.11 10.87
C LEU A 109 -22.64 3.61 11.07
#